data_81a2f82e0fdfac38b96f53d353280220
#
_entry.id   81a2f82e0fdfac38b96f53d353280220
#
_cell.length_a   1.000
_cell.length_b   1.000
_cell.length_c   1.000
_cell.angle_alpha   90.00
_cell.angle_beta   90.00
_cell.angle_gamma   90.00
#
_symmetry.space_group_name_H-M   'P 1'
#
loop_
_entity.id
_entity.type
_entity.pdbx_description
1 polymer ?
#
loop_
_entity_poly.entity_id
_entity_poly.type
_entity_poly.pdbx_seq_one_letter_code
_entity_poly.pdbx_strand_id
1 'polypeptide(L)'
;EYGNEALIADIHTLRKRTEAEYPGLPYYMLGHSMGSFLLRQYLTEKEKYGASYSEGLAGAIIMGTGQQKAIALQSGIVLSAIIKGIRGHRHRSRLINSMVFSSYNKKFKPARTAFDWLTKDTEVVDWYCDEEWCSFIFTVSAYNEMFKGILKSIDKNRTKTISPNLAMLFVSGADDPVGDFGEGVRKAYMQYI
;
A
#
# COMPACT_ATOMS: atom_id res chain seq x y z
N GLU A 1 3.39 15.16 -10.53
CA GLU A 1 2.79 15.83 -9.38
C GLU A 1 1.59 15.09 -8.77
N TYR A 2 0.94 14.22 -9.47
CA TYR A 2 -0.23 13.44 -9.00
C TYR A 2 0.05 11.93 -9.04
N GLY A 3 1.26 11.51 -8.66
CA GLY A 3 1.75 10.15 -8.86
C GLY A 3 0.85 9.06 -8.27
N ASN A 4 0.32 9.27 -7.05
CA ASN A 4 -0.60 8.31 -6.43
C ASN A 4 -1.96 8.25 -7.14
N GLU A 5 -2.52 9.39 -7.53
CA GLU A 5 -3.81 9.44 -8.24
C GLU A 5 -3.69 8.88 -9.66
N ALA A 6 -2.60 9.18 -10.36
CA ALA A 6 -2.32 8.60 -11.67
C ALA A 6 -2.20 7.06 -11.58
N LEU A 7 -1.49 6.54 -10.58
CA LEU A 7 -1.35 5.10 -10.36
C LEU A 7 -2.72 4.42 -10.12
N ILE A 8 -3.60 5.04 -9.33
CA ILE A 8 -4.96 4.53 -9.11
C ILE A 8 -5.79 4.55 -10.41
N ALA A 9 -5.65 5.62 -11.21
CA ALA A 9 -6.33 5.72 -12.50
C ALA A 9 -5.81 4.69 -13.52
N ASP A 10 -4.50 4.42 -13.53
CA ASP A 10 -3.88 3.39 -14.37
C ASP A 10 -4.37 2.00 -13.98
N ILE A 11 -4.45 1.70 -12.68
CA ILE A 11 -5.03 0.45 -12.16
C ILE A 11 -6.47 0.29 -12.64
N HIS A 12 -7.27 1.36 -12.58
CA HIS A 12 -8.66 1.32 -13.06
C HIS A 12 -8.74 1.09 -14.57
N THR A 13 -7.90 1.78 -15.33
CA THR A 13 -7.82 1.61 -16.79
C THR A 13 -7.45 0.18 -17.17
N LEU A 14 -6.45 -0.40 -16.50
CA LEU A 14 -6.04 -1.79 -16.72
C LEU A 14 -7.20 -2.76 -16.41
N ARG A 15 -7.86 -2.58 -15.28
CA ARG A 15 -9.03 -3.38 -14.91
C ARG A 15 -10.10 -3.32 -16.00
N LYS A 16 -10.51 -2.11 -16.43
CA LYS A 16 -11.54 -1.96 -17.46
C LYS A 16 -11.18 -2.61 -18.80
N ARG A 17 -9.91 -2.55 -19.19
CA ARG A 17 -9.42 -3.27 -20.38
C ARG A 17 -9.54 -4.78 -20.22
N THR A 18 -9.14 -5.32 -19.07
CA THR A 18 -9.24 -6.75 -18.79
C THR A 18 -10.71 -7.23 -18.75
N GLU A 19 -11.60 -6.46 -18.12
CA GLU A 19 -13.03 -6.78 -18.10
C GLU A 19 -13.65 -6.78 -19.50
N ALA A 20 -13.21 -5.88 -20.39
CA ALA A 20 -13.67 -5.83 -21.78
C ALA A 20 -13.12 -7.01 -22.61
N GLU A 21 -11.90 -7.46 -22.34
CA GLU A 21 -11.27 -8.61 -22.98
C GLU A 21 -11.89 -9.93 -22.55
N TYR A 22 -12.33 -10.04 -21.29
CA TYR A 22 -12.92 -11.24 -20.69
C TYR A 22 -14.33 -10.96 -20.13
N PRO A 23 -15.32 -10.70 -20.99
CA PRO A 23 -16.65 -10.29 -20.54
C PRO A 23 -17.37 -11.42 -19.79
N GLY A 24 -18.05 -11.07 -18.72
CA GLY A 24 -18.86 -12.01 -17.92
C GLY A 24 -18.07 -12.85 -16.91
N LEU A 25 -16.75 -12.73 -16.86
CA LEU A 25 -15.95 -13.38 -15.82
C LEU A 25 -15.94 -12.56 -14.54
N PRO A 26 -15.99 -13.19 -13.35
CA PRO A 26 -15.86 -12.49 -12.08
C PRO A 26 -14.44 -11.91 -11.94
N TYR A 27 -14.35 -10.61 -11.60
CA TYR A 27 -13.08 -9.92 -11.44
C TYR A 27 -12.73 -9.74 -9.95
N TYR A 28 -11.60 -10.31 -9.55
CA TYR A 28 -11.03 -10.15 -8.21
C TYR A 28 -9.78 -9.29 -8.28
N MET A 29 -9.56 -8.46 -7.27
CA MET A 29 -8.31 -7.69 -7.14
C MET A 29 -7.54 -8.13 -5.90
N LEU A 30 -6.23 -8.37 -6.07
CA LEU A 30 -5.30 -8.61 -4.97
C LEU A 30 -4.32 -7.45 -4.86
N GLY A 31 -4.20 -6.87 -3.67
CA GLY A 31 -3.16 -5.89 -3.35
C GLY A 31 -2.25 -6.42 -2.24
N HIS A 32 -0.93 -6.50 -2.53
CA HIS A 32 0.07 -6.96 -1.57
C HIS A 32 0.96 -5.81 -1.09
N SER A 33 1.27 -5.75 0.18
CA SER A 33 2.14 -4.75 0.81
C SER A 33 1.71 -3.32 0.45
N MET A 34 2.53 -2.51 -0.22
CA MET A 34 2.13 -1.20 -0.74
C MET A 34 0.88 -1.28 -1.62
N GLY A 35 0.75 -2.33 -2.44
CA GLY A 35 -0.44 -2.58 -3.25
C GLY A 35 -1.72 -2.79 -2.43
N SER A 36 -1.62 -3.26 -1.18
CA SER A 36 -2.77 -3.38 -0.29
C SER A 36 -3.36 -2.02 0.11
N PHE A 37 -2.52 -1.02 0.33
CA PHE A 37 -2.96 0.35 0.59
C PHE A 37 -3.53 1.01 -0.67
N LEU A 38 -2.91 0.77 -1.84
CA LEU A 38 -3.44 1.23 -3.13
C LEU A 38 -4.81 0.62 -3.41
N LEU A 39 -4.99 -0.69 -3.17
CA LEU A 39 -6.29 -1.35 -3.36
C LEU A 39 -7.33 -0.79 -2.39
N ARG A 40 -6.99 -0.61 -1.11
CA ARG A 40 -7.89 0.01 -0.12
C ARG A 40 -8.29 1.44 -0.53
N GLN A 41 -7.37 2.23 -1.09
CA GLN A 41 -7.71 3.53 -1.65
C GLN A 41 -8.58 3.38 -2.88
N TYR A 42 -8.20 2.53 -3.84
CA TYR A 42 -8.93 2.26 -5.07
C TYR A 42 -10.42 1.96 -4.83
N LEU A 43 -10.71 1.11 -3.84
CA LEU A 43 -12.08 0.74 -3.49
C LEU A 43 -12.95 1.93 -3.04
N THR A 44 -12.34 3.05 -2.63
CA THR A 44 -13.03 4.27 -2.20
C THR A 44 -13.11 5.35 -3.27
N GLU A 45 -12.46 5.16 -4.42
CA GLU A 45 -12.47 6.15 -5.51
C GLU A 45 -13.74 6.04 -6.36
N LYS A 46 -14.01 7.10 -7.10
CA LYS A 46 -15.18 7.21 -7.97
C LYS A 46 -14.79 7.76 -9.32
N GLU A 47 -15.51 7.34 -10.35
CA GLU A 47 -15.45 7.97 -11.66
C GLU A 47 -15.97 9.41 -11.61
N LYS A 48 -15.65 10.19 -12.63
CA LYS A 48 -16.08 11.59 -12.77
C LYS A 48 -17.59 11.78 -12.59
N TYR A 49 -18.39 10.79 -12.96
CA TYR A 49 -19.86 10.83 -12.90
C TYR A 49 -20.46 9.99 -11.76
N GLY A 50 -19.66 9.64 -10.77
CA GLY A 50 -20.11 9.10 -9.50
C GLY A 50 -20.10 7.58 -9.36
N ALA A 51 -19.84 6.80 -10.42
CA ALA A 51 -19.69 5.35 -10.30
C ALA A 51 -18.49 4.99 -9.42
N SER A 52 -18.66 4.02 -8.53
CA SER A 52 -17.57 3.56 -7.67
C SER A 52 -16.57 2.71 -8.45
N TYR A 53 -15.28 2.91 -8.20
CA TYR A 53 -14.24 2.03 -8.77
C TYR A 53 -14.38 0.58 -8.27
N SER A 54 -15.01 0.34 -7.13
CA SER A 54 -15.30 -1.01 -6.63
C SER A 54 -16.51 -1.67 -7.28
N GLU A 55 -17.32 -0.93 -8.04
CA GLU A 55 -18.50 -1.48 -8.70
C GLU A 55 -18.13 -2.58 -9.70
N GLY A 56 -18.86 -3.70 -9.66
CA GLY A 56 -18.62 -4.87 -10.51
C GLY A 56 -17.48 -5.78 -10.06
N LEU A 57 -16.75 -5.44 -8.98
CA LEU A 57 -15.78 -6.38 -8.41
C LEU A 57 -16.49 -7.55 -7.71
N ALA A 58 -16.01 -8.76 -7.98
CA ALA A 58 -16.45 -9.97 -7.27
C ALA A 58 -15.82 -10.08 -5.87
N GLY A 59 -14.64 -9.49 -5.67
CA GLY A 59 -14.00 -9.43 -4.37
C GLY A 59 -12.64 -8.74 -4.37
N ALA A 60 -12.14 -8.45 -3.16
CA ALA A 60 -10.85 -7.82 -2.94
C ALA A 60 -10.02 -8.60 -1.91
N ILE A 61 -8.76 -8.88 -2.22
CA ILE A 61 -7.81 -9.56 -1.33
C ILE A 61 -6.76 -8.53 -0.88
N ILE A 62 -6.78 -8.21 0.41
CA ILE A 62 -5.90 -7.24 1.07
C ILE A 62 -4.82 -8.02 1.81
N MET A 63 -3.60 -8.08 1.24
CA MET A 63 -2.52 -8.92 1.75
C MET A 63 -1.36 -8.07 2.28
N GLY A 64 -0.84 -8.41 3.48
CA GLY A 64 0.31 -7.73 4.08
C GLY A 64 0.06 -6.24 4.33
N THR A 65 -1.15 -5.90 4.79
CA THR A 65 -1.56 -4.52 5.09
C THR A 65 -1.35 -4.16 6.56
N GLY A 66 -1.54 -2.89 6.88
CA GLY A 66 -1.53 -2.40 8.25
C GLY A 66 -2.47 -1.20 8.44
N GLN A 67 -2.56 -0.72 9.68
CA GLN A 67 -3.31 0.49 10.03
C GLN A 67 -2.35 1.52 10.62
N GLN A 68 -1.87 2.40 9.77
CA GLN A 68 -0.91 3.43 10.14
C GLN A 68 -1.58 4.57 10.93
N LYS A 69 -0.81 5.23 11.81
CA LYS A 69 -1.32 6.40 12.54
C LYS A 69 -1.34 7.62 11.61
N ALA A 70 -2.48 8.31 11.51
CA ALA A 70 -2.63 9.49 10.64
C ALA A 70 -1.56 10.57 10.90
N ILE A 71 -1.23 10.81 12.19
CA ILE A 71 -0.20 11.80 12.56
C ILE A 71 1.19 11.43 12.02
N ALA A 72 1.56 10.16 12.01
CA ALA A 72 2.84 9.71 11.45
C ALA A 72 2.89 9.91 9.93
N LEU A 73 1.78 9.62 9.23
CA LEU A 73 1.67 9.86 7.79
C LEU A 73 1.74 11.35 7.46
N GLN A 74 1.03 12.20 8.21
CA GLN A 74 1.06 13.66 8.05
C GLN A 74 2.47 14.21 8.26
N SER A 75 3.17 13.77 9.32
CA SER A 75 4.57 14.13 9.56
C SER A 75 5.48 13.70 8.41
N GLY A 76 5.28 12.50 7.87
CA GLY A 76 5.98 12.01 6.69
C GLY A 76 5.73 12.85 5.44
N ILE A 77 4.48 13.29 5.21
CA ILE A 77 4.11 14.19 4.11
C ILE A 77 4.83 15.54 4.23
N VAL A 78 4.83 16.13 5.41
CA VAL A 78 5.51 17.43 5.67
C VAL A 78 7.02 17.28 5.47
N LEU A 79 7.65 16.28 6.10
CA LEU A 79 9.09 16.07 5.98
C LEU A 79 9.51 15.80 4.53
N SER A 80 8.79 14.97 3.82
CA SER A 80 9.08 14.67 2.41
C SER A 80 8.89 15.90 1.51
N ALA A 81 7.90 16.77 1.82
CA ALA A 81 7.70 18.03 1.09
C ALA A 81 8.86 19.02 1.34
N ILE A 82 9.36 19.14 2.56
CA ILE A 82 10.53 19.97 2.89
C ILE A 82 11.77 19.48 2.14
N ILE A 83 12.07 18.18 2.23
CA ILE A 83 13.25 17.59 1.54
C ILE A 83 13.12 17.77 0.03
N LYS A 84 11.91 17.57 -0.53
CA LYS A 84 11.61 17.79 -1.94
C LYS A 84 11.91 19.24 -2.38
N GLY A 85 11.56 20.22 -1.57
CA GLY A 85 11.86 21.64 -1.82
C GLY A 85 13.35 21.97 -1.82
N ILE A 86 14.14 21.29 -0.97
CA ILE A 86 15.58 21.56 -0.81
C ILE A 86 16.43 20.74 -1.79
N ARG A 87 16.10 19.44 -1.98
CA ARG A 87 16.92 18.47 -2.71
C ARG A 87 16.36 18.05 -4.07
N GLY A 88 15.16 18.53 -4.39
CA GLY A 88 14.45 18.19 -5.64
C GLY A 88 13.64 16.90 -5.57
N HIS A 89 12.73 16.75 -6.52
CA HIS A 89 11.71 15.69 -6.57
C HIS A 89 12.28 14.26 -6.65
N ARG A 90 13.40 14.08 -7.33
CA ARG A 90 14.04 12.78 -7.58
C ARG A 90 15.04 12.36 -6.52
N HIS A 91 15.27 13.21 -5.50
CA HIS A 91 16.17 12.85 -4.41
C HIS A 91 15.70 11.57 -3.70
N ARG A 92 16.62 10.64 -3.45
CA ARG A 92 16.38 9.38 -2.72
C ARG A 92 16.85 9.55 -1.28
N SER A 93 15.91 9.80 -0.36
CA SER A 93 16.22 10.12 1.03
C SER A 93 16.41 8.87 1.88
N ARG A 94 17.66 8.61 2.29
CA ARG A 94 17.97 7.55 3.27
C ARG A 94 17.28 7.79 4.61
N LEU A 95 17.08 9.06 5.01
CA LEU A 95 16.39 9.41 6.24
C LEU A 95 14.94 8.92 6.23
N ILE A 96 14.15 9.26 5.19
CA ILE A 96 12.76 8.80 5.07
C ILE A 96 12.72 7.28 4.98
N ASN A 97 13.58 6.68 4.18
CA ASN A 97 13.66 5.22 4.06
C ASN A 97 13.89 4.54 5.41
N SER A 98 14.84 5.05 6.19
CA SER A 98 15.14 4.54 7.53
C SER A 98 13.94 4.71 8.47
N MET A 99 13.25 5.86 8.45
CA MET A 99 12.04 6.08 9.26
C MET A 99 10.94 5.07 8.95
N VAL A 100 10.78 4.68 7.70
CA VAL A 100 9.75 3.70 7.29
C VAL A 100 10.14 2.27 7.67
N PHE A 101 11.38 1.84 7.42
CA PHE A 101 11.75 0.43 7.42
C PHE A 101 12.65 -0.02 8.59
N SER A 102 13.36 0.90 9.28
CA SER A 102 14.36 0.51 10.27
C SER A 102 13.83 -0.28 11.47
N SER A 103 12.52 -0.19 11.74
CA SER A 103 11.89 -0.91 12.83
C SER A 103 11.50 -2.35 12.47
N TYR A 104 11.41 -2.70 11.19
CA TYR A 104 10.85 -3.97 10.75
C TYR A 104 11.70 -5.17 11.16
N ASN A 105 13.03 -5.06 11.09
CA ASN A 105 13.93 -6.12 11.52
C ASN A 105 14.15 -6.22 13.05
N LYS A 106 13.51 -5.37 13.87
CA LYS A 106 13.79 -5.37 15.32
C LYS A 106 13.52 -6.72 16.01
N LYS A 107 12.52 -7.46 15.54
CA LYS A 107 12.16 -8.78 16.08
C LYS A 107 12.90 -9.95 15.40
N PHE A 108 13.62 -9.70 14.31
CA PHE A 108 14.31 -10.72 13.52
C PHE A 108 15.83 -10.64 13.71
N LYS A 109 16.27 -10.73 14.96
CA LYS A 109 17.69 -10.66 15.30
C LYS A 109 18.27 -12.05 15.60
N PRO A 110 19.56 -12.32 15.23
CA PRO A 110 20.43 -11.43 14.49
C PRO A 110 19.98 -11.26 13.04
N ALA A 111 19.87 -10.01 12.58
CA ALA A 111 19.50 -9.72 11.20
C ALA A 111 20.72 -9.91 10.29
N ARG A 112 20.57 -10.64 9.21
CA ARG A 112 21.57 -10.91 8.18
C ARG A 112 21.59 -9.82 7.10
N THR A 113 20.39 -9.32 6.77
CA THR A 113 20.15 -8.26 5.77
C THR A 113 19.23 -7.17 6.31
N ALA A 114 18.94 -6.15 5.52
CA ALA A 114 17.92 -5.16 5.82
C ALA A 114 16.48 -5.68 5.61
N PHE A 115 16.30 -6.86 5.02
CA PHE A 115 15.03 -7.38 4.51
C PHE A 115 14.62 -8.73 5.11
N ASP A 116 15.29 -9.22 6.16
CA ASP A 116 14.96 -10.50 6.82
C ASP A 116 13.53 -10.56 7.39
N TRP A 117 12.89 -9.42 7.55
CA TRP A 117 11.51 -9.32 7.97
C TRP A 117 10.48 -9.74 6.90
N LEU A 118 10.91 -9.85 5.63
CA LEU A 118 10.01 -10.17 4.51
C LEU A 118 9.52 -11.61 4.55
N THR A 119 10.43 -12.55 4.85
CA THR A 119 10.13 -13.99 4.88
C THR A 119 11.17 -14.73 5.70
N LYS A 120 10.82 -15.95 6.17
CA LYS A 120 11.74 -16.87 6.84
C LYS A 120 12.63 -17.64 5.85
N ASP A 121 12.31 -17.62 4.58
CA ASP A 121 13.10 -18.22 3.51
C ASP A 121 14.26 -17.29 3.15
N THR A 122 15.49 -17.71 3.48
CA THR A 122 16.70 -16.93 3.29
C THR A 122 17.07 -16.79 1.82
N GLU A 123 16.75 -17.77 0.97
CA GLU A 123 17.03 -17.70 -0.47
C GLU A 123 16.15 -16.63 -1.14
N VAL A 124 14.89 -16.54 -0.73
CA VAL A 124 13.97 -15.49 -1.20
C VAL A 124 14.43 -14.11 -0.73
N VAL A 125 14.95 -13.98 0.51
CA VAL A 125 15.51 -12.71 0.99
C VAL A 125 16.73 -12.31 0.17
N ASP A 126 17.63 -13.25 -0.13
CA ASP A 126 18.84 -12.99 -0.92
C ASP A 126 18.47 -12.57 -2.34
N TRP A 127 17.56 -13.30 -2.98
CA TRP A 127 17.01 -12.92 -4.29
C TRP A 127 16.41 -11.51 -4.26
N TYR A 128 15.62 -11.16 -3.24
CA TYR A 128 15.04 -9.83 -3.09
C TYR A 128 16.11 -8.73 -2.95
N CYS A 129 17.22 -9.01 -2.25
CA CYS A 129 18.33 -8.06 -2.11
C CYS A 129 19.04 -7.80 -3.43
N ASP A 130 19.19 -8.83 -4.26
CA ASP A 130 19.89 -8.77 -5.54
C ASP A 130 19.02 -8.22 -6.69
N GLU A 131 17.68 -8.27 -6.53
CA GLU A 131 16.73 -7.80 -7.55
C GLU A 131 16.67 -6.27 -7.60
N GLU A 132 17.06 -5.67 -8.74
CA GLU A 132 17.11 -4.22 -8.92
C GLU A 132 15.74 -3.52 -8.78
N TRP A 133 14.65 -4.25 -9.06
CA TRP A 133 13.28 -3.74 -8.97
C TRP A 133 12.69 -3.82 -7.55
N CYS A 134 13.38 -4.45 -6.60
CA CYS A 134 12.88 -4.68 -5.25
C CYS A 134 13.57 -3.84 -4.18
N SER A 135 14.89 -3.77 -4.17
CA SER A 135 15.69 -3.23 -3.06
C SER A 135 15.99 -1.72 -3.14
N PHE A 136 15.45 -1.00 -4.12
CA PHE A 136 15.75 0.42 -4.32
C PHE A 136 15.05 1.35 -3.33
N ILE A 137 15.69 2.48 -3.03
CA ILE A 137 15.09 3.55 -2.23
C ILE A 137 14.18 4.42 -3.10
N PHE A 138 12.97 4.65 -2.66
CA PHE A 138 12.03 5.56 -3.32
C PHE A 138 12.53 7.00 -3.36
N THR A 139 12.10 7.75 -4.39
CA THR A 139 12.29 9.20 -4.39
C THR A 139 11.43 9.86 -3.32
N VAL A 140 11.83 11.07 -2.89
CA VAL A 140 11.02 11.83 -1.90
C VAL A 140 9.62 12.13 -2.42
N SER A 141 9.45 12.31 -3.74
CA SER A 141 8.12 12.45 -4.34
C SER A 141 7.31 11.16 -4.22
N ALA A 142 7.90 10.00 -4.46
CA ALA A 142 7.21 8.71 -4.32
C ALA A 142 6.78 8.47 -2.86
N TYR A 143 7.65 8.74 -1.89
CA TYR A 143 7.28 8.66 -0.46
C TYR A 143 6.14 9.62 -0.10
N ASN A 144 6.20 10.88 -0.56
CA ASN A 144 5.15 11.87 -0.30
C ASN A 144 3.80 11.38 -0.82
N GLU A 145 3.76 10.89 -2.05
CA GLU A 145 2.54 10.37 -2.68
C GLU A 145 2.05 9.07 -2.02
N MET A 146 2.96 8.18 -1.62
CA MET A 146 2.63 6.97 -0.86
C MET A 146 1.97 7.31 0.48
N PHE A 147 2.53 8.25 1.26
CA PHE A 147 1.94 8.66 2.54
C PHE A 147 0.55 9.26 2.35
N LYS A 148 0.34 10.08 1.31
CA LYS A 148 -0.99 10.62 0.97
C LYS A 148 -1.98 9.50 0.61
N GLY A 149 -1.56 8.52 -0.19
CA GLY A 149 -2.38 7.37 -0.56
C GLY A 149 -2.78 6.52 0.65
N ILE A 150 -1.81 6.23 1.54
CA ILE A 150 -2.10 5.51 2.78
C ILE A 150 -3.05 6.32 3.67
N LEU A 151 -2.88 7.64 3.77
CA LEU A 151 -3.78 8.50 4.55
C LEU A 151 -5.23 8.43 4.02
N LYS A 152 -5.41 8.41 2.70
CA LYS A 152 -6.73 8.20 2.08
C LYS A 152 -7.30 6.80 2.40
N SER A 153 -6.47 5.76 2.39
CA SER A 153 -6.91 4.37 2.64
C SER A 153 -7.37 4.13 4.08
N ILE A 154 -6.91 4.94 5.05
CA ILE A 154 -7.32 4.84 6.46
C ILE A 154 -8.45 5.81 6.84
N ASP A 155 -8.97 6.59 5.91
CA ASP A 155 -10.09 7.51 6.16
C ASP A 155 -11.42 6.72 6.25
N LYS A 156 -11.99 6.72 7.45
CA LYS A 156 -13.26 6.02 7.73
C LYS A 156 -14.45 6.56 6.95
N ASN A 157 -14.45 7.85 6.60
CA ASN A 157 -15.56 8.42 5.81
C ASN A 157 -15.50 7.92 4.37
N ARG A 158 -14.30 7.70 3.84
CA ARG A 158 -14.12 7.12 2.51
C ARG A 158 -14.51 5.64 2.48
N THR A 159 -14.09 4.85 3.47
CA THR A 159 -14.41 3.41 3.51
C THR A 159 -15.90 3.11 3.62
N LYS A 160 -16.68 3.98 4.26
CA LYS A 160 -18.16 3.88 4.30
C LYS A 160 -18.84 3.98 2.92
N THR A 161 -18.13 4.43 1.88
CA THR A 161 -18.68 4.50 0.52
C THR A 161 -18.54 3.20 -0.27
N ILE A 162 -17.81 2.23 0.26
CA ILE A 162 -17.66 0.90 -0.34
C ILE A 162 -18.95 0.11 -0.13
N SER A 163 -19.36 -0.65 -1.15
CA SER A 163 -20.53 -1.53 -1.03
C SER A 163 -20.35 -2.53 0.12
N PRO A 164 -21.32 -2.67 1.04
CA PRO A 164 -21.26 -3.66 2.11
C PRO A 164 -21.31 -5.11 1.58
N ASN A 165 -21.71 -5.29 0.32
CA ASN A 165 -21.77 -6.62 -0.32
C ASN A 165 -20.48 -7.02 -1.01
N LEU A 166 -19.45 -6.16 -1.05
CA LEU A 166 -18.16 -6.51 -1.61
C LEU A 166 -17.46 -7.54 -0.70
N ALA A 167 -17.21 -8.72 -1.22
CA ALA A 167 -16.44 -9.74 -0.51
C ALA A 167 -14.99 -9.26 -0.33
N MET A 168 -14.52 -9.23 0.91
CA MET A 168 -13.15 -8.80 1.24
C MET A 168 -12.44 -9.84 2.10
N LEU A 169 -11.21 -10.20 1.70
CA LEU A 169 -10.33 -11.08 2.46
C LEU A 169 -9.09 -10.31 2.91
N PHE A 170 -8.81 -10.31 4.22
CA PHE A 170 -7.58 -9.78 4.77
C PHE A 170 -6.65 -10.93 5.15
N VAL A 171 -5.41 -10.90 4.61
CA VAL A 171 -4.40 -11.95 4.82
C VAL A 171 -3.09 -11.29 5.23
N SER A 172 -2.41 -11.84 6.23
CA SER A 172 -1.08 -11.41 6.65
C SER A 172 -0.36 -12.51 7.40
N GLY A 173 0.97 -12.50 7.36
CA GLY A 173 1.78 -13.31 8.25
C GLY A 173 1.60 -12.85 9.71
N ALA A 174 1.60 -13.80 10.65
CA ALA A 174 1.49 -13.48 12.07
C ALA A 174 2.69 -12.65 12.59
N ASP A 175 3.85 -12.80 11.92
CA ASP A 175 5.09 -12.11 12.27
C ASP A 175 5.35 -10.87 11.37
N ASP A 176 4.38 -10.48 10.51
CA ASP A 176 4.53 -9.35 9.59
C ASP A 176 4.56 -8.00 10.33
N PRO A 177 5.70 -7.25 10.32
CA PRO A 177 5.83 -5.97 11.01
C PRO A 177 5.04 -4.84 10.34
N VAL A 178 4.69 -4.95 9.05
CA VAL A 178 3.84 -3.97 8.33
C VAL A 178 2.47 -3.90 8.97
N GLY A 179 1.94 -5.07 9.33
CA GLY A 179 0.67 -5.26 10.02
C GLY A 179 0.74 -5.17 11.54
N ASP A 180 1.84 -4.66 12.10
CA ASP A 180 2.05 -4.61 13.57
C ASP A 180 1.77 -5.98 14.22
N PHE A 181 2.33 -7.05 13.60
CA PHE A 181 2.20 -8.44 14.09
C PHE A 181 0.73 -8.88 14.25
N GLY A 182 -0.10 -8.50 13.28
CA GLY A 182 -1.54 -8.82 13.24
C GLY A 182 -2.45 -7.73 13.79
N GLU A 183 -2.03 -6.96 14.80
CA GLU A 183 -2.87 -5.91 15.39
C GLU A 183 -3.26 -4.81 14.42
N GLY A 184 -2.34 -4.36 13.58
CA GLY A 184 -2.60 -3.38 12.53
C GLY A 184 -3.54 -3.92 11.46
N VAL A 185 -3.41 -5.21 11.11
CA VAL A 185 -4.31 -5.87 10.15
C VAL A 185 -5.72 -5.96 10.73
N ARG A 186 -5.85 -6.38 12.00
CA ARG A 186 -7.14 -6.42 12.69
C ARG A 186 -7.81 -5.04 12.74
N LYS A 187 -7.07 -3.98 13.06
CA LYS A 187 -7.58 -2.61 13.04
C LYS A 187 -7.99 -2.17 11.62
N ALA A 188 -7.23 -2.57 10.60
CA ALA A 188 -7.60 -2.30 9.22
C ALA A 188 -8.91 -3.00 8.85
N TYR A 189 -9.04 -4.30 9.16
CA TYR A 189 -10.27 -5.08 8.94
C TYR A 189 -11.48 -4.42 9.61
N MET A 190 -11.37 -4.05 10.91
CA MET A 190 -12.46 -3.40 11.67
C MET A 190 -12.92 -2.05 11.08
N GLN A 191 -12.22 -1.51 10.11
CA GLN A 191 -12.64 -0.30 9.40
C GLN A 191 -13.70 -0.60 8.32
N TYR A 192 -13.84 -1.86 7.92
CA TYR A 192 -14.70 -2.30 6.81
C TYR A 192 -15.94 -3.10 7.25
N ILE A 193 -16.11 -3.34 8.56
CA ILE A 193 -17.28 -4.03 9.13
C ILE A 193 -18.18 -3.11 9.95
#